data_67fc668707e3a38b22f00b7dbe5f97be
#
_entry.id   67fc668707e3a38b22f00b7dbe5f97be
#
_cell.length_a   1.000
_cell.length_b   1.000
_cell.length_c   1.000
_cell.angle_alpha   90.00
_cell.angle_beta   90.00
_cell.angle_gamma   90.00
#
_symmetry.space_group_name_H-M   'P 1'
#
loop_
_entity.id
_entity.type
_entity.pdbx_description
1 polymer ?
#
loop_
_entity_poly.entity_id
_entity_poly.type
_entity_poly.pdbx_seq_one_letter_code
_entity_poly.pdbx_strand_id
1 'polypeptide(L)'
;TTIIGGALVRVLGHLGADVVRQNHLGDWGTQFGMLTQYLDESPDAGWRAAAGDISMLNACYRAATARFGVDQAFADRARRRVVSLQAGDPATLATWRDLVAVSQRAFQALYDRLGVLLTPADADGESGYNGVLAEVVDALVAAGIAVESSGAVCVFFDDVAGPGREPVPLIVRKSDGGFGYAATDLATIRHRVSTLGADRILYVVDARQAMHFRMVFATARRAGWLPERVEAAHVPFGTVLGADGRPFRTRDGDTVSLGGLLDAAVDRARTVVGGKNPDLAEADLARVAHAVGIGAVKYAELSTSRTRDYPFDVDRMVSLSGNTGVYLQYANARVHSILERLPAGTERTVDTGLPLHPAERALALHLDEFGAVLAEVAASAEPHRLCGYLFALARLFTDFYGTCHVLRAQTAGQRANRAALCRLTGNTLSTGLGLLGVQAPHPL
;
A
#
# COMPACT_ATOMS: atom_id res chain seq x y z
N THR A 1 -2.43 1.12 2.35
CA THR A 1 -1.18 0.48 2.85
C THR A 1 -0.42 -0.19 1.72
N THR A 2 -0.95 -1.28 1.12
CA THR A 2 -0.22 -2.13 0.16
C THR A 2 0.11 -1.42 -1.16
N ILE A 3 -0.73 -0.50 -1.63
CA ILE A 3 -0.49 0.29 -2.85
C ILE A 3 0.66 1.26 -2.61
N ILE A 4 0.63 2.03 -1.51
CA ILE A 4 1.70 2.98 -1.15
C ILE A 4 3.01 2.23 -0.89
N GLY A 5 2.98 1.18 -0.06
CA GLY A 5 4.13 0.34 0.21
C GLY A 5 4.72 -0.27 -1.07
N GLY A 6 3.85 -0.77 -1.97
CA GLY A 6 4.26 -1.33 -3.25
C GLY A 6 4.95 -0.32 -4.19
N ALA A 7 4.50 0.94 -4.20
CA ALA A 7 5.16 2.00 -4.96
C ALA A 7 6.55 2.33 -4.36
N LEU A 8 6.65 2.44 -3.02
CA LEU A 8 7.93 2.69 -2.35
C LEU A 8 8.93 1.56 -2.58
N VAL A 9 8.50 0.29 -2.48
CA VAL A 9 9.35 -0.88 -2.79
C VAL A 9 9.92 -0.79 -4.20
N ARG A 10 9.07 -0.46 -5.19
CA ARG A 10 9.50 -0.35 -6.59
C ARG A 10 10.48 0.81 -6.81
N VAL A 11 10.22 1.97 -6.22
CA VAL A 11 11.10 3.15 -6.35
C VAL A 11 12.44 2.89 -5.68
N LEU A 12 12.45 2.40 -4.45
CA LEU A 12 13.68 2.10 -3.71
C LEU A 12 14.52 1.02 -4.42
N GLY A 13 13.88 -0.08 -4.86
CA GLY A 13 14.56 -1.12 -5.62
C GLY A 13 15.10 -0.63 -6.96
N HIS A 14 14.36 0.25 -7.67
CA HIS A 14 14.84 0.87 -8.92
C HIS A 14 16.09 1.74 -8.72
N LEU A 15 16.19 2.38 -7.56
CA LEU A 15 17.36 3.17 -7.16
C LEU A 15 18.51 2.31 -6.59
N GLY A 16 18.36 0.99 -6.56
CA GLY A 16 19.42 0.05 -6.17
C GLY A 16 19.42 -0.36 -4.70
N ALA A 17 18.36 -0.02 -3.93
CA ALA A 17 18.24 -0.52 -2.57
C ALA A 17 17.85 -2.00 -2.55
N ASP A 18 18.41 -2.75 -1.60
CA ASP A 18 17.93 -4.09 -1.26
C ASP A 18 16.71 -3.96 -0.35
N VAL A 19 15.53 -4.32 -0.84
CA VAL A 19 14.25 -4.05 -0.17
C VAL A 19 13.61 -5.34 0.32
N VAL A 20 13.63 -5.54 1.63
CA VAL A 20 12.89 -6.60 2.31
C VAL A 20 11.44 -6.15 2.51
N ARG A 21 10.50 -6.94 2.01
CA ARG A 21 9.06 -6.72 2.24
C ARG A 21 8.62 -7.54 3.44
N GLN A 22 7.87 -6.92 4.34
CA GLN A 22 7.22 -7.62 5.45
C GLN A 22 5.76 -7.23 5.52
N ASN A 23 4.87 -8.20 5.37
CA ASN A 23 3.44 -8.05 5.58
C ASN A 23 3.14 -8.37 7.05
N HIS A 24 3.21 -7.34 7.90
CA HIS A 24 2.98 -7.51 9.33
C HIS A 24 1.50 -7.71 9.62
N LEU A 25 1.12 -8.97 9.85
CA LEU A 25 -0.27 -9.38 10.03
C LEU A 25 -0.62 -9.41 11.53
N GLY A 26 -1.70 -8.75 11.89
CA GLY A 26 -2.27 -8.83 13.24
C GLY A 26 -3.01 -10.15 13.44
N ASP A 27 -2.28 -11.26 13.48
CA ASP A 27 -2.81 -12.63 13.59
C ASP A 27 -2.83 -13.17 15.05
N TRP A 28 -2.48 -12.31 16.01
CA TRP A 28 -2.29 -12.68 17.41
C TRP A 28 -2.95 -11.66 18.35
N GLY A 29 -3.93 -12.07 19.14
CA GLY A 29 -4.55 -11.13 20.08
C GLY A 29 -6.05 -11.35 20.31
N THR A 30 -6.69 -10.39 20.98
CA THR A 30 -8.08 -10.48 21.47
C THR A 30 -9.07 -10.79 20.34
N GLN A 31 -8.88 -10.27 19.14
CA GLN A 31 -9.77 -10.51 18.01
C GLN A 31 -9.73 -11.96 17.56
N PHE A 32 -8.53 -12.58 17.53
CA PHE A 32 -8.38 -13.99 17.19
C PHE A 32 -8.92 -14.90 18.28
N GLY A 33 -8.70 -14.59 19.56
CA GLY A 33 -9.30 -15.33 20.66
C GLY A 33 -10.83 -15.29 20.63
N MET A 34 -11.40 -14.13 20.35
CA MET A 34 -12.86 -13.95 20.21
C MET A 34 -13.42 -14.74 19.02
N LEU A 35 -12.79 -14.64 17.85
CA LEU A 35 -13.24 -15.35 16.66
C LEU A 35 -13.08 -16.87 16.80
N THR A 36 -11.94 -17.35 17.32
CA THR A 36 -11.70 -18.76 17.58
C THR A 36 -12.74 -19.32 18.55
N GLN A 37 -13.04 -18.59 19.66
CA GLN A 37 -14.06 -19.00 20.61
C GLN A 37 -15.45 -19.07 19.99
N TYR A 38 -15.80 -18.09 19.14
CA TYR A 38 -17.08 -18.07 18.44
C TYR A 38 -17.23 -19.24 17.48
N LEU A 39 -16.19 -19.56 16.73
CA LEU A 39 -16.21 -20.66 15.76
C LEU A 39 -16.26 -22.04 16.41
N ASP A 40 -15.61 -22.21 17.55
CA ASP A 40 -15.71 -23.46 18.34
C ASP A 40 -17.13 -23.65 18.91
N GLU A 41 -17.83 -22.59 19.29
CA GLU A 41 -19.22 -22.62 19.76
C GLU A 41 -20.25 -22.65 18.62
N SER A 42 -19.82 -22.49 17.35
CA SER A 42 -20.66 -22.43 16.16
C SER A 42 -20.09 -23.33 15.05
N PRO A 43 -20.04 -24.65 15.25
CA PRO A 43 -19.39 -25.58 14.31
C PRO A 43 -20.03 -25.58 12.90
N ASP A 44 -21.31 -25.22 12.80
CA ASP A 44 -22.07 -25.20 11.54
C ASP A 44 -21.86 -23.94 10.71
N ALA A 45 -20.98 -23.03 11.16
CA ALA A 45 -20.73 -21.75 10.46
C ALA A 45 -20.09 -21.90 9.05
N GLY A 46 -19.73 -23.10 8.62
CA GLY A 46 -19.29 -23.39 7.25
C GLY A 46 -18.01 -22.71 6.76
N TRP A 47 -17.35 -21.95 7.62
CA TRP A 47 -16.24 -21.06 7.28
C TRP A 47 -15.00 -21.78 6.71
N ARG A 48 -14.77 -23.04 7.09
CA ARG A 48 -13.65 -23.87 6.56
C ARG A 48 -13.83 -24.21 5.08
N ALA A 49 -15.09 -24.33 4.64
CA ALA A 49 -15.43 -24.64 3.25
C ALA A 49 -15.40 -23.41 2.32
N ALA A 50 -15.22 -22.20 2.87
CA ALA A 50 -15.33 -20.94 2.15
C ALA A 50 -14.17 -20.65 1.16
N ALA A 51 -13.30 -21.61 0.86
CA ALA A 51 -12.32 -21.66 -0.25
C ALA A 51 -11.68 -20.32 -0.66
N GLY A 52 -11.46 -19.37 0.31
CA GLY A 52 -10.93 -18.04 0.04
C GLY A 52 -11.97 -16.91 -0.04
N ASP A 53 -13.26 -17.21 0.06
CA ASP A 53 -14.29 -16.17 0.25
C ASP A 53 -14.28 -15.68 1.72
N ILE A 54 -13.75 -14.47 1.91
CA ILE A 54 -13.66 -13.83 3.23
C ILE A 54 -15.02 -13.36 3.78
N SER A 55 -16.08 -13.38 2.96
CA SER A 55 -17.40 -12.87 3.35
C SER A 55 -17.97 -13.63 4.55
N MET A 56 -17.81 -14.94 4.56
CA MET A 56 -18.24 -15.81 5.66
C MET A 56 -17.46 -15.53 6.94
N LEU A 57 -16.12 -15.38 6.85
CA LEU A 57 -15.31 -15.00 8.02
C LEU A 57 -15.66 -13.62 8.54
N ASN A 58 -15.95 -12.66 7.67
CA ASN A 58 -16.41 -11.33 8.06
C ASN A 58 -17.78 -11.40 8.78
N ALA A 59 -18.70 -12.26 8.32
CA ALA A 59 -19.97 -12.51 9.00
C ALA A 59 -19.76 -13.11 10.39
N CYS A 60 -18.91 -14.13 10.51
CA CYS A 60 -18.53 -14.71 11.80
C CYS A 60 -17.87 -13.68 12.72
N TYR A 61 -16.98 -12.85 12.21
CA TYR A 61 -16.32 -11.80 12.98
C TYR A 61 -17.32 -10.77 13.52
N ARG A 62 -18.27 -10.31 12.70
CA ARG A 62 -19.34 -9.39 13.14
C ARG A 62 -20.22 -10.02 14.22
N ALA A 63 -20.62 -11.27 14.03
CA ALA A 63 -21.41 -12.00 15.01
C ALA A 63 -20.66 -12.21 16.32
N ALA A 64 -19.37 -12.58 16.27
CA ALA A 64 -18.50 -12.69 17.42
C ALA A 64 -18.33 -11.38 18.17
N THR A 65 -18.11 -10.27 17.43
CA THR A 65 -17.97 -8.92 17.99
C THR A 65 -19.26 -8.46 18.67
N ALA A 66 -20.40 -8.67 18.04
CA ALA A 66 -21.71 -8.33 18.62
C ALA A 66 -21.95 -9.11 19.93
N ARG A 67 -21.67 -10.41 19.92
CA ARG A 67 -21.79 -11.26 21.11
C ARG A 67 -20.81 -10.88 22.22
N PHE A 68 -19.57 -10.55 21.86
CA PHE A 68 -18.54 -10.11 22.82
C PHE A 68 -18.95 -8.84 23.56
N GLY A 69 -19.72 -7.95 22.90
CA GLY A 69 -20.20 -6.70 23.49
C GLY A 69 -21.38 -6.87 24.46
N VAL A 70 -22.16 -7.96 24.37
CA VAL A 70 -23.40 -8.15 25.15
C VAL A 70 -23.40 -9.39 26.07
N ASP A 71 -22.58 -10.40 25.79
CA ASP A 71 -22.46 -11.65 26.54
C ASP A 71 -21.12 -11.66 27.32
N GLN A 72 -21.20 -11.24 28.62
CA GLN A 72 -20.00 -11.19 29.46
C GLN A 72 -19.33 -12.57 29.64
N ALA A 73 -20.13 -13.64 29.74
CA ALA A 73 -19.59 -14.98 29.86
C ALA A 73 -18.83 -15.43 28.60
N PHE A 74 -19.32 -15.07 27.43
CA PHE A 74 -18.60 -15.27 26.18
C PHE A 74 -17.33 -14.42 26.11
N ALA A 75 -17.41 -13.14 26.49
CA ALA A 75 -16.25 -12.25 26.51
C ALA A 75 -15.11 -12.79 27.40
N ASP A 76 -15.45 -13.35 28.58
CA ASP A 76 -14.48 -13.96 29.47
C ASP A 76 -13.87 -15.25 28.91
N ARG A 77 -14.65 -16.07 28.21
CA ARG A 77 -14.12 -17.25 27.50
C ARG A 77 -13.19 -16.83 26.36
N ALA A 78 -13.59 -15.82 25.58
CA ALA A 78 -12.79 -15.29 24.50
C ALA A 78 -11.43 -14.73 24.98
N ARG A 79 -11.40 -14.01 26.11
CA ARG A 79 -10.14 -13.55 26.73
C ARG A 79 -9.26 -14.71 27.17
N ARG A 80 -9.84 -15.73 27.82
CA ARG A 80 -9.11 -16.96 28.19
C ARG A 80 -8.58 -17.69 26.95
N ARG A 81 -9.33 -17.67 25.84
CA ARG A 81 -8.88 -18.28 24.58
C ARG A 81 -7.61 -17.60 24.03
N VAL A 82 -7.45 -16.28 24.21
CA VAL A 82 -6.20 -15.58 23.86
C VAL A 82 -5.04 -16.13 24.70
N VAL A 83 -5.24 -16.30 26.00
CA VAL A 83 -4.21 -16.86 26.89
C VAL A 83 -3.85 -18.29 26.47
N SER A 84 -4.86 -19.13 26.15
CA SER A 84 -4.63 -20.49 25.65
C SER A 84 -3.85 -20.49 24.32
N LEU A 85 -4.18 -19.58 23.40
CA LEU A 85 -3.47 -19.40 22.14
C LEU A 85 -1.99 -19.07 22.40
N GLN A 86 -1.72 -18.09 23.25
CA GLN A 86 -0.37 -17.65 23.62
C GLN A 86 0.41 -18.72 24.40
N ALA A 87 -0.27 -19.56 25.18
CA ALA A 87 0.32 -20.69 25.89
C ALA A 87 0.56 -21.93 25.00
N GLY A 88 0.15 -21.89 23.72
CA GLY A 88 0.39 -22.97 22.79
C GLY A 88 -0.61 -24.15 22.86
N ASP A 89 -1.84 -23.93 23.37
CA ASP A 89 -2.88 -24.96 23.42
C ASP A 89 -3.12 -25.59 22.05
N PRO A 90 -2.93 -26.92 21.88
CA PRO A 90 -2.97 -27.56 20.55
C PRO A 90 -4.30 -27.39 19.81
N ALA A 91 -5.43 -27.45 20.51
CA ALA A 91 -6.75 -27.33 19.90
C ALA A 91 -7.01 -25.89 19.42
N THR A 92 -6.66 -24.91 20.23
CA THR A 92 -6.75 -23.48 19.88
C THR A 92 -5.84 -23.14 18.71
N LEU A 93 -4.60 -23.65 18.71
CA LEU A 93 -3.66 -23.47 17.61
C LEU A 93 -4.13 -24.12 16.31
N ALA A 94 -4.84 -25.24 16.35
CA ALA A 94 -5.38 -25.87 15.14
C ALA A 94 -6.43 -24.96 14.49
N THR A 95 -7.42 -24.50 15.24
CA THR A 95 -8.44 -23.56 14.73
C THR A 95 -7.82 -22.24 14.24
N TRP A 96 -6.85 -21.71 14.98
CA TRP A 96 -6.12 -20.50 14.59
C TRP A 96 -5.37 -20.67 13.28
N ARG A 97 -4.64 -21.79 13.05
CA ARG A 97 -3.94 -22.06 11.80
C ARG A 97 -4.89 -22.10 10.60
N ASP A 98 -6.06 -22.75 10.76
CA ASP A 98 -7.08 -22.77 9.72
C ASP A 98 -7.57 -21.36 9.38
N LEU A 99 -7.84 -20.52 10.39
CA LEU A 99 -8.27 -19.14 10.24
C LEU A 99 -7.24 -18.29 9.49
N VAL A 100 -5.97 -18.37 9.90
CA VAL A 100 -4.87 -17.66 9.27
C VAL A 100 -4.72 -18.10 7.82
N ALA A 101 -4.79 -19.41 7.54
CA ALA A 101 -4.67 -19.93 6.19
C ALA A 101 -5.82 -19.46 5.25
N VAL A 102 -7.07 -19.40 5.76
CA VAL A 102 -8.19 -18.86 4.97
C VAL A 102 -8.01 -17.36 4.71
N SER A 103 -7.62 -16.59 5.74
CA SER A 103 -7.37 -15.15 5.63
C SER A 103 -6.24 -14.83 4.65
N GLN A 104 -5.13 -15.55 4.71
CA GLN A 104 -3.99 -15.36 3.81
C GLN A 104 -4.35 -15.63 2.35
N ARG A 105 -5.14 -16.68 2.06
CA ARG A 105 -5.63 -16.93 0.70
C ARG A 105 -6.49 -15.79 0.17
N ALA A 106 -7.38 -15.27 1.00
CA ALA A 106 -8.23 -14.14 0.62
C ALA A 106 -7.42 -12.85 0.38
N PHE A 107 -6.43 -12.57 1.22
CA PHE A 107 -5.52 -11.43 1.02
C PHE A 107 -4.69 -11.59 -0.25
N GLN A 108 -4.16 -12.79 -0.51
CA GLN A 108 -3.37 -13.04 -1.72
C GLN A 108 -4.20 -12.83 -2.99
N ALA A 109 -5.45 -13.29 -3.02
CA ALA A 109 -6.34 -13.04 -4.17
C ALA A 109 -6.55 -11.54 -4.45
N LEU A 110 -6.65 -10.71 -3.40
CA LEU A 110 -6.71 -9.25 -3.54
C LEU A 110 -5.37 -8.65 -3.97
N TYR A 111 -4.25 -9.15 -3.43
CA TYR A 111 -2.90 -8.69 -3.79
C TYR A 111 -2.59 -8.99 -5.26
N ASP A 112 -2.92 -10.19 -5.73
CA ASP A 112 -2.74 -10.59 -7.13
C ASP A 112 -3.57 -9.70 -8.05
N ARG A 113 -4.82 -9.43 -7.68
CA ARG A 113 -5.71 -8.56 -8.44
C ARG A 113 -5.20 -7.11 -8.51
N LEU A 114 -4.64 -6.59 -7.43
CA LEU A 114 -4.04 -5.26 -7.36
C LEU A 114 -2.63 -5.21 -7.97
N GLY A 115 -2.01 -6.34 -8.29
CA GLY A 115 -0.60 -6.41 -8.68
C GLY A 115 0.32 -5.91 -7.57
N VAL A 116 0.00 -6.25 -6.32
CA VAL A 116 0.84 -6.00 -5.15
C VAL A 116 1.98 -7.02 -5.13
N LEU A 117 3.17 -6.61 -4.69
CA LEU A 117 4.36 -7.46 -4.69
C LEU A 117 4.44 -8.45 -3.51
N LEU A 118 3.52 -8.34 -2.55
CA LEU A 118 3.49 -9.22 -1.39
C LEU A 118 3.07 -10.63 -1.79
N THR A 119 3.81 -11.60 -1.27
CA THR A 119 3.58 -13.03 -1.41
C THR A 119 3.37 -13.68 -0.04
N PRO A 120 2.95 -14.94 0.06
CA PRO A 120 2.89 -15.63 1.34
C PRO A 120 4.24 -15.69 2.08
N ALA A 121 5.37 -15.66 1.35
CA ALA A 121 6.71 -15.64 1.95
C ALA A 121 7.06 -14.31 2.65
N ASP A 122 6.36 -13.22 2.31
CA ASP A 122 6.53 -11.92 2.93
C ASP A 122 5.67 -11.78 4.21
N ALA A 123 4.85 -12.79 4.57
CA ALA A 123 4.01 -12.76 5.76
C ALA A 123 4.89 -12.79 7.04
N ASP A 124 4.73 -11.79 7.86
CA ASP A 124 5.44 -11.59 9.13
C ASP A 124 4.40 -11.28 10.21
N GLY A 125 3.70 -12.34 10.68
CA GLY A 125 2.64 -12.21 11.67
C GLY A 125 3.15 -11.90 13.07
N GLU A 126 2.34 -11.23 13.89
CA GLU A 126 2.61 -11.00 15.31
C GLU A 126 2.90 -12.31 16.05
N SER A 127 2.27 -13.42 15.63
CA SER A 127 2.46 -14.77 16.18
C SER A 127 3.91 -15.25 16.10
N GLY A 128 4.66 -14.84 15.10
CA GLY A 128 6.08 -15.20 14.93
C GLY A 128 6.98 -14.70 16.06
N TYR A 129 6.56 -13.68 16.76
CA TYR A 129 7.32 -13.05 17.86
C TYR A 129 6.94 -13.55 19.25
N ASN A 130 5.90 -14.38 19.38
CA ASN A 130 5.39 -14.82 20.69
C ASN A 130 6.49 -15.40 21.60
N GLY A 131 7.41 -16.17 21.04
CA GLY A 131 8.48 -16.81 21.82
C GLY A 131 9.52 -15.86 22.42
N VAL A 132 9.59 -14.59 21.95
CA VAL A 132 10.58 -13.61 22.41
C VAL A 132 9.97 -12.44 23.18
N LEU A 133 8.63 -12.36 23.28
CA LEU A 133 7.96 -11.22 23.93
C LEU A 133 8.29 -11.07 25.40
N ALA A 134 8.36 -12.18 26.14
CA ALA A 134 8.75 -12.16 27.56
C ALA A 134 10.17 -11.59 27.72
N GLU A 135 11.14 -12.08 26.93
CA GLU A 135 12.53 -11.60 26.95
C GLU A 135 12.61 -10.10 26.66
N VAL A 136 11.84 -9.63 25.67
CA VAL A 136 11.79 -8.19 25.30
C VAL A 136 11.31 -7.35 26.47
N VAL A 137 10.23 -7.76 27.16
CA VAL A 137 9.69 -7.02 28.30
C VAL A 137 10.64 -7.08 29.50
N ASP A 138 11.21 -8.26 29.79
CA ASP A 138 12.15 -8.43 30.89
C ASP A 138 13.44 -7.59 30.68
N ALA A 139 13.92 -7.48 29.47
CA ALA A 139 15.05 -6.62 29.13
C ALA A 139 14.75 -5.13 29.37
N LEU A 140 13.53 -4.67 29.04
CA LEU A 140 13.10 -3.29 29.33
C LEU A 140 13.01 -3.01 30.84
N VAL A 141 12.51 -3.97 31.62
CA VAL A 141 12.44 -3.85 33.07
C VAL A 141 13.83 -3.83 33.69
N ALA A 142 14.72 -4.75 33.27
CA ALA A 142 16.10 -4.82 33.75
C ALA A 142 16.90 -3.54 33.43
N ALA A 143 16.60 -2.89 32.30
CA ALA A 143 17.21 -1.61 31.93
C ALA A 143 16.57 -0.39 32.61
N GLY A 144 15.53 -0.56 33.44
CA GLY A 144 14.79 0.53 34.07
C GLY A 144 13.99 1.39 33.12
N ILE A 145 13.75 0.92 31.89
CA ILE A 145 12.97 1.62 30.84
C ILE A 145 11.47 1.41 31.06
N ALA A 146 11.09 0.17 31.44
CA ALA A 146 9.72 -0.18 31.79
C ALA A 146 9.58 -0.43 33.29
N VAL A 147 8.45 -0.04 33.87
CA VAL A 147 8.13 -0.19 35.29
C VAL A 147 6.74 -0.80 35.47
N GLU A 148 6.53 -1.46 36.59
CA GLU A 148 5.18 -1.92 36.97
C GLU A 148 4.30 -0.74 37.37
N SER A 149 3.09 -0.70 36.82
CA SER A 149 2.08 0.30 37.12
C SER A 149 0.69 -0.32 37.02
N SER A 150 -0.08 -0.29 38.12
CA SER A 150 -1.45 -0.85 38.18
C SER A 150 -1.54 -2.31 37.71
N GLY A 151 -0.51 -3.12 38.03
CA GLY A 151 -0.43 -4.52 37.63
C GLY A 151 0.00 -4.78 36.17
N ALA A 152 0.23 -3.74 35.39
CA ALA A 152 0.77 -3.81 34.03
C ALA A 152 2.24 -3.37 34.00
N VAL A 153 2.98 -3.73 32.94
CA VAL A 153 4.34 -3.22 32.71
C VAL A 153 4.28 -2.14 31.63
N CYS A 154 4.75 -0.96 31.97
CA CYS A 154 4.55 0.26 31.19
C CYS A 154 5.85 1.05 30.98
N VAL A 155 5.97 1.71 29.84
CA VAL A 155 6.99 2.72 29.57
C VAL A 155 6.34 4.10 29.58
N PHE A 156 6.89 5.03 30.37
CA PHE A 156 6.40 6.41 30.47
C PHE A 156 7.28 7.39 29.69
N PHE A 157 6.67 8.49 29.28
CA PHE A 157 7.28 9.56 28.49
C PHE A 157 6.89 10.92 29.09
N ASP A 158 7.84 11.83 29.22
CA ASP A 158 7.60 13.15 29.78
C ASP A 158 6.84 14.07 28.82
N ASP A 159 6.92 13.78 27.52
CA ASP A 159 6.38 14.58 26.43
C ASP A 159 5.12 13.98 25.79
N VAL A 160 4.56 12.90 26.36
CA VAL A 160 3.33 12.24 25.90
C VAL A 160 2.27 12.32 26.98
N ALA A 161 1.25 13.14 26.73
CA ALA A 161 0.13 13.31 27.65
C ALA A 161 -1.21 13.12 26.92
N GLY A 162 -2.17 12.58 27.64
CA GLY A 162 -3.57 12.47 27.23
C GLY A 162 -4.31 13.84 27.25
N PRO A 163 -5.58 13.85 26.88
CA PRO A 163 -6.42 15.06 26.85
C PRO A 163 -6.47 15.84 28.18
N GLY A 164 -6.34 15.12 29.31
CA GLY A 164 -6.30 15.67 30.68
C GLY A 164 -4.91 16.01 31.17
N ARG A 165 -3.86 15.96 30.35
CA ARG A 165 -2.44 16.04 30.69
C ARG A 165 -1.93 14.88 31.55
N GLU A 166 -2.67 13.79 31.66
CA GLU A 166 -2.22 12.56 32.31
C GLU A 166 -1.16 11.86 31.44
N PRO A 167 -0.09 11.29 32.03
CA PRO A 167 0.88 10.50 31.28
C PRO A 167 0.19 9.31 30.59
N VAL A 168 0.35 9.18 29.27
CA VAL A 168 -0.13 8.03 28.52
C VAL A 168 1.02 7.02 28.40
N PRO A 169 0.94 5.86 29.10
CA PRO A 169 2.01 4.88 29.04
C PRO A 169 1.90 4.01 27.79
N LEU A 170 3.05 3.54 27.29
CA LEU A 170 3.12 2.42 26.36
C LEU A 170 3.06 1.12 27.18
N ILE A 171 1.94 0.40 27.11
CA ILE A 171 1.74 -0.86 27.83
C ILE A 171 2.43 -1.99 27.06
N VAL A 172 3.50 -2.56 27.61
CA VAL A 172 4.25 -3.68 27.01
C VAL A 172 3.80 -5.05 27.52
N ARG A 173 3.28 -5.13 28.76
CA ARG A 173 2.59 -6.31 29.30
C ARG A 173 1.36 -5.86 30.08
N LYS A 174 0.21 -6.45 29.80
CA LYS A 174 -1.07 -6.15 30.44
C LYS A 174 -1.12 -6.74 31.85
N SER A 175 -2.07 -6.25 32.66
CA SER A 175 -2.31 -6.77 34.03
C SER A 175 -2.77 -8.23 34.08
N ASP A 176 -3.34 -8.75 32.98
CA ASP A 176 -3.69 -10.16 32.82
C ASP A 176 -2.51 -11.05 32.41
N GLY A 177 -1.31 -10.48 32.26
CA GLY A 177 -0.08 -11.14 31.82
C GLY A 177 0.09 -11.21 30.32
N GLY A 178 -0.92 -10.84 29.54
CA GLY A 178 -0.87 -10.87 28.06
C GLY A 178 -0.03 -9.73 27.47
N PHE A 179 0.56 -9.99 26.33
CA PHE A 179 1.30 -8.99 25.56
C PHE A 179 0.37 -8.24 24.60
N GLY A 180 0.68 -6.97 24.35
CA GLY A 180 -0.02 -6.13 23.38
C GLY A 180 0.87 -5.78 22.19
N TYR A 181 0.34 -4.99 21.26
CA TYR A 181 1.02 -4.52 20.04
C TYR A 181 2.41 -3.91 20.33
N ALA A 182 2.55 -3.20 21.45
CA ALA A 182 3.82 -2.56 21.78
C ALA A 182 4.96 -3.55 21.96
N ALA A 183 4.73 -4.67 22.63
CA ALA A 183 5.75 -5.69 22.82
C ALA A 183 6.13 -6.33 21.47
N THR A 184 5.14 -6.63 20.62
CA THR A 184 5.37 -7.20 19.31
C THR A 184 6.14 -6.23 18.41
N ASP A 185 5.74 -4.94 18.35
CA ASP A 185 6.43 -3.94 17.55
C ASP A 185 7.89 -3.72 18.01
N LEU A 186 8.15 -3.75 19.30
CA LEU A 186 9.51 -3.68 19.84
C LEU A 186 10.34 -4.91 19.46
N ALA A 187 9.74 -6.10 19.52
CA ALA A 187 10.38 -7.34 19.08
C ALA A 187 10.70 -7.29 17.57
N THR A 188 9.79 -6.77 16.74
CA THR A 188 10.01 -6.62 15.30
C THR A 188 11.12 -5.63 14.97
N ILE A 189 11.20 -4.48 15.68
CA ILE A 189 12.32 -3.53 15.50
C ILE A 189 13.65 -4.22 15.81
N ARG A 190 13.74 -4.90 16.97
CA ARG A 190 14.93 -5.64 17.34
C ARG A 190 15.34 -6.66 16.27
N HIS A 191 14.39 -7.43 15.75
CA HIS A 191 14.62 -8.39 14.68
C HIS A 191 15.09 -7.72 13.38
N ARG A 192 14.42 -6.68 12.93
CA ARG A 192 14.75 -5.95 11.69
C ARG A 192 16.14 -5.33 11.73
N VAL A 193 16.53 -4.77 12.87
CA VAL A 193 17.85 -4.17 13.04
C VAL A 193 18.93 -5.23 13.23
N SER A 194 18.74 -6.21 14.13
CA SER A 194 19.81 -7.14 14.51
C SER A 194 19.94 -8.35 13.59
N THR A 195 18.83 -8.85 13.02
CA THR A 195 18.82 -10.07 12.19
C THR A 195 18.77 -9.74 10.70
N LEU A 196 17.93 -8.80 10.29
CA LEU A 196 17.83 -8.40 8.87
C LEU A 196 18.87 -7.34 8.49
N GLY A 197 19.51 -6.67 9.46
CA GLY A 197 20.53 -5.66 9.18
C GLY A 197 19.96 -4.40 8.51
N ALA A 198 18.72 -4.05 8.76
CA ALA A 198 18.08 -2.93 8.11
C ALA A 198 18.71 -1.59 8.48
N ASP A 199 19.04 -0.77 7.47
CA ASP A 199 19.48 0.63 7.62
C ASP A 199 18.30 1.59 7.70
N ARG A 200 17.17 1.20 7.08
CA ARG A 200 15.94 1.98 7.05
C ARG A 200 14.71 1.09 7.18
N ILE A 201 13.78 1.47 8.06
CA ILE A 201 12.53 0.74 8.30
C ILE A 201 11.35 1.70 8.05
N LEU A 202 10.48 1.37 7.08
CA LEU A 202 9.32 2.16 6.73
C LEU A 202 8.04 1.44 7.18
N TYR A 203 7.33 2.01 8.15
CA TYR A 203 6.05 1.53 8.64
C TYR A 203 4.90 2.22 7.90
N VAL A 204 4.38 1.57 6.86
CA VAL A 204 3.27 2.11 6.06
C VAL A 204 1.95 1.73 6.72
N VAL A 205 1.46 2.56 7.62
CA VAL A 205 0.27 2.30 8.44
C VAL A 205 -0.58 3.57 8.62
N ASP A 206 -1.82 3.38 9.09
CA ASP A 206 -2.80 4.45 9.29
C ASP A 206 -2.27 5.58 10.19
N ALA A 207 -2.61 6.82 9.85
CA ALA A 207 -2.19 8.02 10.58
C ALA A 207 -2.62 8.01 12.06
N ARG A 208 -3.70 7.30 12.41
CA ARG A 208 -4.17 7.15 13.80
C ARG A 208 -3.16 6.43 14.69
N GLN A 209 -2.20 5.69 14.14
CA GLN A 209 -1.16 5.00 14.88
C GLN A 209 0.09 5.84 15.14
N ALA A 210 0.10 7.12 14.77
CA ALA A 210 1.28 7.99 14.88
C ALA A 210 1.83 8.07 16.32
N MET A 211 0.97 8.22 17.33
CA MET A 211 1.37 8.26 18.72
C MET A 211 2.00 6.94 19.16
N HIS A 212 1.41 5.82 18.77
CA HIS A 212 1.92 4.49 19.07
C HIS A 212 3.35 4.31 18.53
N PHE A 213 3.58 4.57 17.24
CA PHE A 213 4.92 4.43 16.65
C PHE A 213 5.94 5.42 17.23
N ARG A 214 5.53 6.65 17.57
CA ARG A 214 6.38 7.58 18.29
C ARG A 214 6.90 6.98 19.59
N MET A 215 6.01 6.40 20.40
CA MET A 215 6.37 5.76 21.67
C MET A 215 7.23 4.51 21.46
N VAL A 216 6.88 3.66 20.49
CA VAL A 216 7.63 2.43 20.16
C VAL A 216 9.06 2.78 19.72
N PHE A 217 9.24 3.73 18.80
CA PHE A 217 10.58 4.13 18.36
C PHE A 217 11.40 4.75 19.48
N ALA A 218 10.78 5.61 20.31
CA ALA A 218 11.45 6.19 21.48
C ALA A 218 11.90 5.11 22.46
N THR A 219 11.05 4.11 22.75
CA THR A 219 11.39 2.97 23.62
C THR A 219 12.53 2.15 23.02
N ALA A 220 12.46 1.82 21.73
CA ALA A 220 13.50 1.04 21.06
C ALA A 220 14.85 1.77 21.03
N ARG A 221 14.86 3.11 20.88
CA ARG A 221 16.09 3.93 21.00
C ARG A 221 16.66 3.90 22.41
N ARG A 222 15.81 4.10 23.43
CA ARG A 222 16.22 4.02 24.86
C ARG A 222 16.80 2.64 25.21
N ALA A 223 16.27 1.57 24.62
CA ALA A 223 16.74 0.21 24.79
C ALA A 223 18.01 -0.14 23.95
N GLY A 224 18.47 0.77 23.09
CA GLY A 224 19.62 0.51 22.20
C GLY A 224 19.28 -0.42 21.02
N TRP A 225 18.01 -0.81 20.83
CA TRP A 225 17.56 -1.69 19.75
C TRP A 225 17.39 -0.96 18.41
N LEU A 226 17.24 0.36 18.45
CA LEU A 226 17.17 1.23 17.29
C LEU A 226 18.30 2.27 17.36
N PRO A 227 19.52 1.96 16.91
CA PRO A 227 20.66 2.87 16.95
C PRO A 227 20.45 4.05 15.98
N GLU A 228 21.13 5.18 16.22
CA GLU A 228 20.98 6.42 15.45
C GLU A 228 21.23 6.25 13.93
N ARG A 229 22.12 5.34 13.56
CA ARG A 229 22.41 5.00 12.16
C ARG A 229 21.24 4.37 11.41
N VAL A 230 20.23 3.87 12.12
CA VAL A 230 19.03 3.23 11.52
C VAL A 230 17.87 4.20 11.55
N GLU A 231 17.34 4.51 10.37
CA GLU A 231 16.12 5.30 10.23
C GLU A 231 14.89 4.39 10.44
N ALA A 232 14.03 4.74 11.39
CA ALA A 232 12.68 4.16 11.49
C ALA A 232 11.66 5.26 11.29
N ALA A 233 10.82 5.11 10.27
CA ALA A 233 9.84 6.13 9.90
C ALA A 233 8.42 5.56 9.82
N HIS A 234 7.48 6.25 10.46
CA HIS A 234 6.06 6.04 10.21
C HIS A 234 5.68 6.76 8.92
N VAL A 235 5.16 6.02 7.96
CA VAL A 235 4.65 6.52 6.69
C VAL A 235 3.11 6.50 6.76
N PRO A 236 2.51 7.55 7.35
CA PRO A 236 1.06 7.59 7.58
C PRO A 236 0.31 7.77 6.28
N PHE A 237 -0.93 7.26 6.24
CA PHE A 237 -1.88 7.52 5.18
C PHE A 237 -3.26 7.89 5.75
N GLY A 238 -4.01 8.67 4.96
CA GLY A 238 -5.37 9.11 5.29
C GLY A 238 -6.44 8.06 4.99
N THR A 239 -7.67 8.47 5.12
CA THR A 239 -8.86 7.62 4.98
C THR A 239 -9.47 7.78 3.58
N VAL A 240 -9.96 6.68 3.02
CA VAL A 240 -10.81 6.71 1.82
C VAL A 240 -12.22 7.10 2.24
N LEU A 241 -12.75 8.16 1.60
CA LEU A 241 -14.06 8.71 1.91
C LEU A 241 -15.08 8.33 0.82
N GLY A 242 -16.33 8.20 1.21
CA GLY A 242 -17.45 8.17 0.28
C GLY A 242 -17.76 9.55 -0.32
N ALA A 243 -18.72 9.61 -1.23
CA ALA A 243 -19.15 10.85 -1.86
C ALA A 243 -19.72 11.88 -0.87
N ASP A 244 -20.16 11.43 0.31
CA ASP A 244 -20.66 12.24 1.42
C ASP A 244 -19.54 12.82 2.33
N GLY A 245 -18.28 12.59 2.00
CA GLY A 245 -17.14 13.01 2.79
C GLY A 245 -16.93 12.25 4.10
N ARG A 246 -17.62 11.14 4.29
CA ARG A 246 -17.45 10.24 5.45
C ARG A 246 -16.67 8.99 5.08
N PRO A 247 -16.10 8.26 6.04
CA PRO A 247 -15.51 6.96 5.78
C PRO A 247 -16.46 6.08 4.98
N PHE A 248 -15.95 5.42 3.96
CA PHE A 248 -16.76 4.72 2.96
C PHE A 248 -17.65 3.63 3.60
N ARG A 249 -18.97 3.75 3.42
CA ARG A 249 -19.97 2.79 3.93
C ARG A 249 -21.06 2.58 2.88
N THR A 250 -21.70 1.41 2.89
CA THR A 250 -22.95 1.21 2.12
C THR A 250 -24.11 2.01 2.71
N ARG A 251 -25.21 2.16 1.94
CA ARG A 251 -26.46 2.78 2.42
C ARG A 251 -27.03 2.07 3.63
N ASP A 252 -26.78 0.78 3.79
CA ASP A 252 -27.24 -0.05 4.91
C ASP A 252 -26.29 -0.02 6.12
N GLY A 253 -25.24 0.83 6.10
CA GLY A 253 -24.27 0.96 7.19
C GLY A 253 -23.13 -0.06 7.18
N ASP A 254 -23.13 -1.02 6.26
CA ASP A 254 -22.05 -1.97 6.07
C ASP A 254 -20.85 -1.34 5.36
N THR A 255 -19.66 -1.79 5.70
CA THR A 255 -18.44 -1.36 5.01
C THR A 255 -18.38 -2.01 3.63
N VAL A 256 -18.22 -1.20 2.57
CA VAL A 256 -18.01 -1.73 1.21
C VAL A 256 -16.70 -2.53 1.17
N SER A 257 -16.75 -3.73 0.61
CA SER A 257 -15.53 -4.54 0.45
C SER A 257 -14.61 -3.90 -0.60
N LEU A 258 -13.31 -4.01 -0.39
CA LEU A 258 -12.32 -3.57 -1.39
C LEU A 258 -12.55 -4.26 -2.73
N GLY A 259 -12.90 -5.56 -2.71
CA GLY A 259 -13.23 -6.32 -3.93
C GLY A 259 -14.34 -5.65 -4.74
N GLY A 260 -15.44 -5.25 -4.10
CA GLY A 260 -16.56 -4.57 -4.77
C GLY A 260 -16.18 -3.19 -5.34
N LEU A 261 -15.29 -2.45 -4.67
CA LEU A 261 -14.77 -1.19 -5.21
C LEU A 261 -13.93 -1.41 -6.48
N LEU A 262 -13.13 -2.46 -6.48
CA LEU A 262 -12.33 -2.83 -7.66
C LEU A 262 -13.21 -3.31 -8.81
N ASP A 263 -14.28 -4.07 -8.53
CA ASP A 263 -15.26 -4.50 -9.54
C ASP A 263 -15.91 -3.28 -10.20
N ALA A 264 -16.41 -2.34 -9.42
CA ALA A 264 -17.03 -1.11 -9.93
C ALA A 264 -16.05 -0.30 -10.81
N ALA A 265 -14.78 -0.22 -10.43
CA ALA A 265 -13.76 0.48 -11.22
C ALA A 265 -13.47 -0.23 -12.55
N VAL A 266 -13.39 -1.57 -12.56
CA VAL A 266 -13.16 -2.36 -13.76
C VAL A 266 -14.37 -2.29 -14.70
N ASP A 267 -15.59 -2.39 -14.19
CA ASP A 267 -16.83 -2.30 -14.99
C ASP A 267 -16.96 -0.92 -15.63
N ARG A 268 -16.64 0.13 -14.88
CA ARG A 268 -16.64 1.49 -15.42
C ARG A 268 -15.57 1.69 -16.49
N ALA A 269 -14.35 1.18 -16.23
CA ALA A 269 -13.26 1.20 -17.21
C ALA A 269 -13.66 0.45 -18.50
N ARG A 270 -14.32 -0.70 -18.39
CA ARG A 270 -14.84 -1.45 -19.54
C ARG A 270 -15.79 -0.63 -20.39
N THR A 271 -16.72 0.09 -19.78
CA THR A 271 -17.64 1.00 -20.47
C THR A 271 -16.87 2.10 -21.23
N VAL A 272 -15.88 2.73 -20.58
CA VAL A 272 -15.10 3.83 -21.17
C VAL A 272 -14.22 3.34 -22.32
N VAL A 273 -13.51 2.21 -22.12
CA VAL A 273 -12.60 1.62 -23.13
C VAL A 273 -13.40 1.10 -24.33
N GLY A 274 -14.49 0.34 -24.11
CA GLY A 274 -15.33 -0.19 -25.17
C GLY A 274 -16.00 0.90 -26.00
N GLY A 275 -16.43 2.00 -25.37
CA GLY A 275 -16.97 3.16 -26.09
C GLY A 275 -15.96 3.89 -26.99
N LYS A 276 -14.66 3.80 -26.69
CA LYS A 276 -13.58 4.37 -27.50
C LYS A 276 -13.05 3.43 -28.57
N ASN A 277 -13.11 2.14 -28.33
CA ASN A 277 -12.57 1.10 -29.19
C ASN A 277 -13.63 0.00 -29.42
N PRO A 278 -14.69 0.27 -30.19
CA PRO A 278 -15.81 -0.66 -30.38
C PRO A 278 -15.42 -1.97 -31.06
N ASP A 279 -14.31 -1.97 -31.80
CA ASP A 279 -13.81 -3.13 -32.55
C ASP A 279 -12.86 -4.04 -31.74
N LEU A 280 -12.59 -3.72 -30.46
CA LEU A 280 -11.76 -4.56 -29.62
C LEU A 280 -12.41 -5.92 -29.37
N ALA A 281 -11.64 -7.00 -29.55
CA ALA A 281 -12.10 -8.33 -29.17
C ALA A 281 -12.40 -8.38 -27.68
N GLU A 282 -13.41 -9.18 -27.30
CA GLU A 282 -13.90 -9.27 -25.91
C GLU A 282 -12.80 -9.60 -24.88
N ALA A 283 -11.88 -10.49 -25.23
CA ALA A 283 -10.77 -10.86 -24.35
C ALA A 283 -9.79 -9.69 -24.13
N ASP A 284 -9.52 -8.91 -25.16
CA ASP A 284 -8.67 -7.72 -25.07
C ASP A 284 -9.37 -6.60 -24.31
N LEU A 285 -10.66 -6.38 -24.55
CA LEU A 285 -11.46 -5.42 -23.81
C LEU A 285 -11.45 -5.75 -22.31
N ALA A 286 -11.63 -7.01 -21.92
CA ALA A 286 -11.58 -7.44 -20.53
C ALA A 286 -10.20 -7.18 -19.91
N ARG A 287 -9.12 -7.54 -20.60
CA ARG A 287 -7.73 -7.34 -20.16
C ARG A 287 -7.40 -5.86 -19.99
N VAL A 288 -7.76 -5.03 -20.97
CA VAL A 288 -7.52 -3.58 -20.96
C VAL A 288 -8.37 -2.91 -19.88
N ALA A 289 -9.65 -3.24 -19.77
CA ALA A 289 -10.55 -2.71 -18.74
C ALA A 289 -10.04 -3.02 -17.32
N HIS A 290 -9.53 -4.24 -17.10
CA HIS A 290 -8.91 -4.61 -15.83
C HIS A 290 -7.69 -3.73 -15.53
N ALA A 291 -6.75 -3.61 -16.47
CA ALA A 291 -5.54 -2.79 -16.29
C ALA A 291 -5.87 -1.30 -16.06
N VAL A 292 -6.87 -0.78 -16.75
CA VAL A 292 -7.34 0.61 -16.62
C VAL A 292 -8.05 0.83 -15.29
N GLY A 293 -9.00 -0.04 -14.92
CA GLY A 293 -9.77 0.08 -13.68
C GLY A 293 -8.90 -0.02 -12.44
N ILE A 294 -8.05 -1.06 -12.36
CA ILE A 294 -7.10 -1.23 -11.26
C ILE A 294 -6.09 -0.08 -11.22
N GLY A 295 -5.56 0.31 -12.39
CA GLY A 295 -4.64 1.43 -12.51
C GLY A 295 -5.25 2.75 -12.04
N ALA A 296 -6.53 3.00 -12.34
CA ALA A 296 -7.26 4.19 -11.90
C ALA A 296 -7.37 4.29 -10.38
N VAL A 297 -7.73 3.19 -9.71
CA VAL A 297 -7.81 3.13 -8.23
C VAL A 297 -6.44 3.35 -7.60
N LYS A 298 -5.40 2.64 -8.07
CA LYS A 298 -4.03 2.80 -7.56
C LYS A 298 -3.52 4.22 -7.73
N TYR A 299 -3.73 4.79 -8.90
CA TYR A 299 -3.28 6.16 -9.18
C TYR A 299 -4.01 7.21 -8.35
N ALA A 300 -5.31 7.06 -8.13
CA ALA A 300 -6.08 7.97 -7.28
C ALA A 300 -5.54 8.01 -5.85
N GLU A 301 -5.21 6.86 -5.27
CA GLU A 301 -4.58 6.78 -3.95
C GLU A 301 -3.17 7.41 -3.95
N LEU A 302 -2.35 7.08 -4.96
CA LEU A 302 -0.95 7.52 -5.02
C LEU A 302 -0.79 8.99 -5.42
N SER A 303 -1.72 9.58 -6.18
CA SER A 303 -1.66 10.98 -6.63
C SER A 303 -2.11 11.98 -5.57
N THR A 304 -2.77 11.51 -4.52
CA THR A 304 -3.11 12.32 -3.37
C THR A 304 -1.96 12.30 -2.37
N SER A 305 -1.66 13.45 -1.73
CA SER A 305 -0.70 13.45 -0.61
C SER A 305 -1.16 12.42 0.43
N ARG A 306 -0.28 11.48 0.77
CA ARG A 306 -0.63 10.31 1.60
C ARG A 306 -1.27 10.66 2.96
N THR A 307 -1.01 11.86 3.48
CA THR A 307 -1.58 12.35 4.75
C THR A 307 -2.97 12.96 4.62
N ARG A 308 -3.50 13.07 3.39
CA ARG A 308 -4.85 13.60 3.14
C ARG A 308 -5.83 12.47 2.86
N ASP A 309 -7.04 12.67 3.36
CA ASP A 309 -8.18 11.86 2.98
C ASP A 309 -8.59 12.17 1.53
N TYR A 310 -9.14 11.18 0.81
CA TYR A 310 -9.63 11.39 -0.55
C TYR A 310 -10.96 10.67 -0.79
N PRO A 311 -11.87 11.27 -1.59
CA PRO A 311 -13.12 10.63 -1.96
C PRO A 311 -12.89 9.55 -3.02
N PHE A 312 -13.54 8.39 -2.83
CA PHE A 312 -13.61 7.35 -3.85
C PHE A 312 -14.72 7.68 -4.85
N ASP A 313 -14.32 8.20 -5.99
CA ASP A 313 -15.20 8.58 -7.09
C ASP A 313 -14.75 7.87 -8.37
N VAL A 314 -15.43 6.78 -8.71
CA VAL A 314 -15.09 5.91 -9.84
C VAL A 314 -15.13 6.68 -11.17
N ASP A 315 -16.13 7.54 -11.37
CA ASP A 315 -16.26 8.30 -12.63
C ASP A 315 -15.09 9.25 -12.83
N ARG A 316 -14.66 9.92 -11.76
CA ARG A 316 -13.49 10.78 -11.78
C ARG A 316 -12.20 9.98 -11.98
N MET A 317 -12.05 8.84 -11.30
CA MET A 317 -10.84 8.00 -11.37
C MET A 317 -10.57 7.45 -12.77
N VAL A 318 -11.63 7.03 -13.49
CA VAL A 318 -11.51 6.48 -14.86
C VAL A 318 -11.65 7.54 -15.97
N SER A 319 -11.65 8.83 -15.60
CA SER A 319 -11.73 9.92 -16.58
C SER A 319 -10.48 9.98 -17.46
N LEU A 320 -10.68 10.21 -18.76
CA LEU A 320 -9.62 10.46 -19.75
C LEU A 320 -9.06 11.89 -19.67
N SER A 321 -9.50 12.70 -18.75
CA SER A 321 -9.06 14.08 -18.55
C SER A 321 -8.72 14.35 -17.09
N GLY A 322 -7.81 15.30 -16.86
CA GLY A 322 -7.34 15.65 -15.53
C GLY A 322 -6.20 14.73 -15.05
N ASN A 323 -5.85 14.85 -13.77
CA ASN A 323 -4.77 14.08 -13.15
C ASN A 323 -5.26 12.68 -12.75
N THR A 324 -5.35 11.77 -13.74
CA THR A 324 -5.84 10.40 -13.58
C THR A 324 -4.85 9.38 -14.14
N GLY A 325 -4.88 8.15 -13.63
CA GLY A 325 -4.08 7.05 -14.17
C GLY A 325 -4.43 6.75 -15.63
N VAL A 326 -5.70 6.84 -15.97
CA VAL A 326 -6.20 6.59 -17.33
C VAL A 326 -5.67 7.61 -18.33
N TYR A 327 -5.58 8.89 -17.95
CA TYR A 327 -4.97 9.92 -18.77
C TYR A 327 -3.50 9.61 -19.10
N LEU A 328 -2.74 9.14 -18.08
CA LEU A 328 -1.33 8.78 -18.28
C LEU A 328 -1.16 7.52 -19.14
N GLN A 329 -2.00 6.50 -18.91
CA GLN A 329 -2.01 5.28 -19.72
C GLN A 329 -2.32 5.62 -21.20
N TYR A 330 -3.29 6.49 -21.43
CA TYR A 330 -3.64 6.96 -22.77
C TYR A 330 -2.50 7.79 -23.44
N ALA A 331 -1.86 8.69 -22.66
CA ALA A 331 -0.70 9.44 -23.13
C ALA A 331 0.44 8.49 -23.53
N ASN A 332 0.73 7.48 -22.72
CA ASN A 332 1.73 6.46 -23.02
C ASN A 332 1.41 5.68 -24.30
N ALA A 333 0.17 5.19 -24.44
CA ALA A 333 -0.28 4.49 -25.65
C ALA A 333 -0.14 5.36 -26.92
N ARG A 334 -0.46 6.65 -26.81
CA ARG A 334 -0.28 7.61 -27.91
C ARG A 334 1.18 7.74 -28.33
N VAL A 335 2.11 7.81 -27.37
CA VAL A 335 3.56 7.85 -27.67
C VAL A 335 3.97 6.63 -28.47
N HIS A 336 3.57 5.43 -28.02
CA HIS A 336 3.87 4.18 -28.73
C HIS A 336 3.29 4.14 -30.13
N SER A 337 2.03 4.53 -30.33
CA SER A 337 1.41 4.63 -31.66
C SER A 337 2.15 5.58 -32.62
N ILE A 338 2.75 6.66 -32.12
CA ILE A 338 3.57 7.56 -32.94
C ILE A 338 4.86 6.86 -33.35
N LEU A 339 5.53 6.18 -32.42
CA LEU A 339 6.78 5.47 -32.68
C LEU A 339 6.62 4.33 -33.68
N GLU A 340 5.51 3.59 -33.64
CA GLU A 340 5.17 2.53 -34.58
C GLU A 340 4.93 3.03 -35.99
N ARG A 341 4.46 4.26 -36.15
CA ARG A 341 4.19 4.90 -37.44
C ARG A 341 5.40 5.63 -38.03
N LEU A 342 6.54 5.61 -37.34
CA LEU A 342 7.75 6.21 -37.90
C LEU A 342 8.18 5.48 -39.17
N PRO A 343 8.64 6.20 -40.23
CA PRO A 343 9.19 5.58 -41.42
C PRO A 343 10.33 4.62 -41.08
N ALA A 344 10.38 3.50 -41.80
CA ALA A 344 11.51 2.58 -41.72
C ALA A 344 12.83 3.32 -42.00
N GLY A 345 13.85 3.06 -41.19
CA GLY A 345 15.15 3.74 -41.31
C GLY A 345 15.21 5.14 -40.70
N THR A 346 14.19 5.57 -39.94
CA THR A 346 14.31 6.81 -39.13
C THR A 346 15.55 6.74 -38.27
N GLU A 347 16.46 7.69 -38.45
CA GLU A 347 17.72 7.78 -37.74
C GLU A 347 17.47 7.82 -36.21
N ARG A 348 18.36 7.17 -35.44
CA ARG A 348 18.34 7.21 -34.00
C ARG A 348 19.29 8.24 -33.39
N THR A 349 20.22 8.75 -34.24
CA THR A 349 21.19 9.76 -33.86
C THR A 349 20.54 11.12 -33.75
N VAL A 350 20.73 11.77 -32.63
CA VAL A 350 20.24 13.13 -32.38
C VAL A 350 21.20 14.12 -33.02
N ASP A 351 20.64 15.04 -33.82
CA ASP A 351 21.40 16.17 -34.39
C ASP A 351 21.36 17.35 -33.40
N THR A 352 22.46 17.52 -32.67
CA THR A 352 22.59 18.58 -31.65
C THR A 352 22.82 19.98 -32.26
N GLY A 353 23.08 20.07 -33.58
CA GLY A 353 23.22 21.35 -34.27
C GLY A 353 21.89 22.03 -34.62
N LEU A 354 20.78 21.28 -34.55
CA LEU A 354 19.45 21.84 -34.86
C LEU A 354 18.89 22.62 -33.67
N PRO A 355 18.29 23.82 -33.89
CA PRO A 355 17.62 24.57 -32.86
C PRO A 355 16.37 23.83 -32.39
N LEU A 356 16.16 23.80 -31.07
CA LEU A 356 14.96 23.23 -30.47
C LEU A 356 13.80 24.23 -30.51
N HIS A 357 12.62 23.75 -30.89
CA HIS A 357 11.38 24.50 -30.66
C HIS A 357 11.15 24.68 -29.13
N PRO A 358 10.51 25.75 -28.64
CA PRO A 358 10.25 25.94 -27.21
C PRO A 358 9.56 24.74 -26.52
N ALA A 359 8.61 24.09 -27.21
CA ALA A 359 7.94 22.88 -26.69
C ALA A 359 8.88 21.66 -26.64
N GLU A 360 9.80 21.49 -27.59
CA GLU A 360 10.83 20.43 -27.57
C GLU A 360 11.78 20.65 -26.38
N ARG A 361 12.21 21.92 -26.15
CA ARG A 361 13.08 22.26 -25.02
C ARG A 361 12.40 22.06 -23.68
N ALA A 362 11.14 22.48 -23.54
CA ALA A 362 10.39 22.32 -22.28
C ALA A 362 10.23 20.82 -21.94
N LEU A 363 9.91 19.99 -22.93
CA LEU A 363 9.80 18.55 -22.76
C LEU A 363 11.15 17.92 -22.37
N ALA A 364 12.24 18.30 -23.05
CA ALA A 364 13.58 17.78 -22.78
C ALA A 364 14.05 18.13 -21.34
N LEU A 365 13.87 19.37 -20.90
CA LEU A 365 14.26 19.81 -19.55
C LEU A 365 13.45 19.06 -18.48
N HIS A 366 12.15 18.85 -18.68
CA HIS A 366 11.34 18.10 -17.74
C HIS A 366 11.72 16.61 -17.70
N LEU A 367 12.09 16.00 -18.82
CA LEU A 367 12.59 14.61 -18.86
C LEU A 367 13.88 14.44 -18.05
N ASP A 368 14.75 15.45 -18.02
CA ASP A 368 16.02 15.43 -17.26
C ASP A 368 15.79 15.38 -15.75
N GLU A 369 14.66 15.89 -15.25
CA GLU A 369 14.32 15.91 -13.83
C GLU A 369 13.93 14.54 -13.26
N PHE A 370 13.69 13.51 -14.08
CA PHE A 370 13.12 12.23 -13.64
C PHE A 370 13.90 11.56 -12.49
N GLY A 371 15.24 11.52 -12.63
CA GLY A 371 16.10 10.93 -11.60
C GLY A 371 16.02 11.67 -10.27
N ALA A 372 15.97 13.01 -10.29
CA ALA A 372 15.85 13.83 -9.09
C ALA A 372 14.50 13.60 -8.39
N VAL A 373 13.41 13.49 -9.16
CA VAL A 373 12.08 13.18 -8.62
C VAL A 373 12.05 11.82 -7.94
N LEU A 374 12.67 10.80 -8.52
CA LEU A 374 12.75 9.47 -7.89
C LEU A 374 13.53 9.51 -6.57
N ALA A 375 14.67 10.24 -6.53
CA ALA A 375 15.43 10.43 -5.31
C ALA A 375 14.62 11.16 -4.24
N GLU A 376 13.83 12.17 -4.61
CA GLU A 376 12.94 12.89 -3.69
C GLU A 376 11.83 11.97 -3.14
N VAL A 377 11.21 11.14 -3.98
CA VAL A 377 10.21 10.15 -3.53
C VAL A 377 10.84 9.14 -2.57
N ALA A 378 12.04 8.66 -2.84
CA ALA A 378 12.74 7.75 -1.96
C ALA A 378 13.04 8.38 -0.60
N ALA A 379 13.47 9.65 -0.57
CA ALA A 379 13.78 10.37 0.66
C ALA A 379 12.52 10.68 1.49
N SER A 380 11.46 11.21 0.84
CA SER A 380 10.26 11.67 1.54
C SER A 380 9.20 10.59 1.79
N ALA A 381 9.31 9.44 1.12
CA ALA A 381 8.27 8.41 1.04
C ALA A 381 6.92 8.97 0.54
N GLU A 382 6.94 9.86 -0.46
CA GLU A 382 5.77 10.57 -1.00
C GLU A 382 5.54 10.26 -2.49
N PRO A 383 4.87 9.14 -2.83
CA PRO A 383 4.64 8.74 -4.23
C PRO A 383 3.88 9.77 -5.07
N HIS A 384 3.09 10.65 -4.46
CA HIS A 384 2.32 11.68 -5.17
C HIS A 384 3.22 12.66 -5.96
N ARG A 385 4.48 12.81 -5.58
CA ARG A 385 5.47 13.62 -6.31
C ARG A 385 5.76 13.02 -7.69
N LEU A 386 5.93 11.70 -7.77
CA LEU A 386 6.07 10.99 -9.04
C LEU A 386 4.79 11.11 -9.88
N CYS A 387 3.61 10.98 -9.27
CA CYS A 387 2.35 11.19 -9.99
C CYS A 387 2.24 12.59 -10.60
N GLY A 388 2.60 13.63 -9.81
CA GLY A 388 2.61 15.02 -10.29
C GLY A 388 3.59 15.24 -11.44
N TYR A 389 4.78 14.67 -11.35
CA TYR A 389 5.79 14.72 -12.41
C TYR A 389 5.30 14.06 -13.70
N LEU A 390 4.73 12.83 -13.63
CA LEU A 390 4.21 12.12 -14.80
C LEU A 390 3.03 12.85 -15.46
N PHE A 391 2.18 13.47 -14.66
CA PHE A 391 1.08 14.29 -15.17
C PHE A 391 1.59 15.52 -15.92
N ALA A 392 2.58 16.22 -15.38
CA ALA A 392 3.23 17.35 -16.05
C ALA A 392 3.92 16.89 -17.36
N LEU A 393 4.62 15.76 -17.33
CA LEU A 393 5.25 15.15 -18.52
C LEU A 393 4.22 14.88 -19.63
N ALA A 394 3.09 14.26 -19.29
CA ALA A 394 2.04 13.96 -20.26
C ALA A 394 1.42 15.23 -20.86
N ARG A 395 1.29 16.31 -20.08
CA ARG A 395 0.85 17.63 -20.59
C ARG A 395 1.86 18.24 -21.53
N LEU A 396 3.13 18.31 -21.14
CA LEU A 396 4.22 18.82 -21.98
C LEU A 396 4.35 18.03 -23.29
N PHE A 397 4.17 16.71 -23.22
CA PHE A 397 4.12 15.88 -24.42
C PHE A 397 2.93 16.21 -25.32
N THR A 398 1.76 16.51 -24.74
CA THR A 398 0.58 16.92 -25.53
C THR A 398 0.83 18.24 -26.25
N ASP A 399 1.44 19.22 -25.59
CA ASP A 399 1.80 20.51 -26.19
C ASP A 399 2.87 20.34 -27.28
N PHE A 400 3.89 19.52 -27.02
CA PHE A 400 4.91 19.14 -28.01
C PHE A 400 4.29 18.48 -29.22
N TYR A 401 3.41 17.49 -29.06
CA TYR A 401 2.79 16.78 -30.15
C TYR A 401 1.87 17.68 -31.00
N GLY A 402 1.19 18.62 -30.37
CA GLY A 402 0.32 19.59 -31.04
C GLY A 402 1.07 20.60 -31.90
N THR A 403 2.30 20.96 -31.51
CA THR A 403 3.09 22.00 -32.18
C THR A 403 4.23 21.44 -33.03
N CYS A 404 4.83 20.32 -32.64
CA CYS A 404 6.02 19.73 -33.25
C CYS A 404 5.66 18.40 -33.96
N HIS A 405 5.14 18.48 -35.16
CA HIS A 405 4.73 17.29 -35.93
C HIS A 405 5.89 16.31 -36.15
N VAL A 406 5.87 15.15 -35.50
CA VAL A 406 6.94 14.14 -35.55
C VAL A 406 6.98 13.48 -36.94
N LEU A 407 5.85 12.94 -37.41
CA LEU A 407 5.75 12.20 -38.67
C LEU A 407 5.87 13.11 -39.90
N ARG A 408 5.54 14.39 -39.76
CA ARG A 408 5.59 15.42 -40.83
C ARG A 408 6.71 16.43 -40.59
N ALA A 409 7.79 16.03 -39.91
CA ALA A 409 8.96 16.87 -39.71
C ALA A 409 9.57 17.27 -41.07
N GLN A 410 10.05 18.52 -41.16
CA GLN A 410 10.55 19.10 -42.43
C GLN A 410 11.85 18.44 -42.88
N THR A 411 12.71 18.03 -41.97
CA THR A 411 13.99 17.38 -42.26
C THR A 411 14.13 16.05 -41.55
N ALA A 412 15.03 15.18 -42.01
CA ALA A 412 15.34 13.91 -41.38
C ALA A 412 15.92 14.11 -39.96
N GLY A 413 16.79 15.11 -39.77
CA GLY A 413 17.35 15.44 -38.45
C GLY A 413 16.29 15.90 -37.46
N GLN A 414 15.37 16.79 -37.86
CA GLN A 414 14.23 17.17 -37.00
C GLN A 414 13.37 15.97 -36.62
N ARG A 415 13.12 15.06 -37.58
CA ARG A 415 12.36 13.83 -37.31
C ARG A 415 13.09 12.94 -36.32
N ALA A 416 14.39 12.78 -36.47
CA ALA A 416 15.22 11.99 -35.57
C ALA A 416 15.20 12.55 -34.14
N ASN A 417 15.36 13.87 -33.96
CA ASN A 417 15.31 14.56 -32.66
C ASN A 417 13.94 14.42 -32.00
N ARG A 418 12.86 14.65 -32.74
CA ARG A 418 11.48 14.52 -32.24
C ARG A 418 11.14 13.07 -31.88
N ALA A 419 11.58 12.11 -32.69
CA ALA A 419 11.43 10.69 -32.37
C ALA A 419 12.23 10.28 -31.14
N ALA A 420 13.41 10.86 -30.89
CA ALA A 420 14.16 10.64 -29.66
C ALA A 420 13.40 11.16 -28.42
N LEU A 421 12.82 12.36 -28.49
CA LEU A 421 11.97 12.89 -27.41
C LEU A 421 10.74 12.01 -27.17
N CYS A 422 10.09 11.50 -28.23
CA CYS A 422 9.00 10.54 -28.08
C CYS A 422 9.46 9.26 -27.35
N ARG A 423 10.60 8.67 -27.74
CA ARG A 423 11.13 7.46 -27.10
C ARG A 423 11.44 7.70 -25.64
N LEU A 424 12.11 8.80 -25.30
CA LEU A 424 12.39 9.16 -23.89
C LEU A 424 11.10 9.35 -23.11
N THR A 425 10.12 10.06 -23.67
CA THR A 425 8.81 10.26 -23.00
C THR A 425 8.10 8.94 -22.76
N GLY A 426 8.04 8.05 -23.76
CA GLY A 426 7.41 6.73 -23.62
C GLY A 426 8.11 5.87 -22.56
N ASN A 427 9.45 5.84 -22.58
CA ASN A 427 10.23 5.11 -21.58
C ASN A 427 9.99 5.67 -20.16
N THR A 428 10.01 7.00 -19.99
CA THR A 428 9.78 7.65 -18.70
C THR A 428 8.36 7.42 -18.19
N LEU A 429 7.34 7.56 -19.04
CA LEU A 429 5.95 7.26 -18.68
C LEU A 429 5.78 5.78 -18.30
N SER A 430 6.30 4.86 -19.12
CA SER A 430 6.20 3.41 -18.85
C SER A 430 6.93 3.03 -17.56
N THR A 431 8.14 3.53 -17.35
CA THR A 431 8.91 3.30 -16.12
C THR A 431 8.19 3.89 -14.91
N GLY A 432 7.78 5.15 -15.00
CA GLY A 432 7.09 5.83 -13.89
C GLY A 432 5.77 5.17 -13.51
N LEU A 433 4.94 4.79 -14.48
CA LEU A 433 3.71 4.03 -14.24
C LEU A 433 4.02 2.66 -13.63
N GLY A 434 5.05 1.96 -14.11
CA GLY A 434 5.52 0.70 -13.55
C GLY A 434 5.97 0.85 -12.09
N LEU A 435 6.68 1.92 -11.74
CA LEU A 435 7.09 2.23 -10.36
C LEU A 435 5.89 2.50 -9.44
N LEU A 436 4.82 3.09 -9.97
CA LEU A 436 3.55 3.23 -9.26
C LEU A 436 2.75 1.90 -9.21
N GLY A 437 3.22 0.86 -9.90
CA GLY A 437 2.51 -0.41 -10.04
C GLY A 437 1.25 -0.29 -10.90
N VAL A 438 1.19 0.70 -11.79
CA VAL A 438 0.11 0.92 -12.75
C VAL A 438 0.53 0.31 -14.08
N GLN A 439 -0.25 -0.65 -14.57
CA GLN A 439 -0.01 -1.23 -15.89
C GLN A 439 -0.34 -0.21 -16.99
N ALA A 440 0.46 -0.19 -18.03
CA ALA A 440 0.26 0.65 -19.21
C ALA A 440 -0.02 -0.24 -20.44
N PRO A 441 -1.27 -0.70 -20.64
CA PRO A 441 -1.61 -1.59 -21.73
C PRO A 441 -1.43 -0.88 -23.08
N HIS A 442 -0.99 -1.65 -24.09
CA HIS A 442 -0.92 -1.21 -25.48
C HIS A 442 -1.44 -2.36 -26.37
N PRO A 443 -2.34 -2.09 -27.32
CA PRO A 443 -3.09 -0.84 -27.58
C PRO A 443 -4.10 -0.50 -26.47
N LEU A 444 -4.45 0.79 -26.38
CA LEU A 444 -5.44 1.33 -25.42
C LEU A 444 -6.50 2.13 -26.19
#